data_77cfe7a8e0c9bc14d9c62aed974a417b
#
_entry.id   77cfe7a8e0c9bc14d9c62aed974a417b
#
_cell.length_a   1.000
_cell.length_b   1.000
_cell.length_c   1.000
_cell.angle_alpha   90.00
_cell.angle_beta   90.00
_cell.angle_gamma   90.00
#
_symmetry.space_group_name_H-M   'P 1'
#
loop_
_entity.id
_entity.type
_entity.pdbx_description
1 polymer ?
#
loop_
_entity_poly.entity_id
_entity_poly.type
_entity_poly.pdbx_seq_one_letter_code
_entity_poly.pdbx_strand_id
1 'polypeptide(L)'
;LIRMGMESELLRDKDIIWQCVSCNKCTYACPRDVFPEGVMKATAHWLERKGHTEKSPSTHFDEVFTEQIVKTGTIEESRTMRRFFSRTGQALAQPWMIEMVKRMLRGLPIGMLTRMGLATLVAPRTNDWSSASAAIQEYIDEQHEKQSQALSLAELVETAKQDVAA
;
A
#
# COMPACT_ATOMS: atom_id res chain seq x y z
N LEU A 1 -8.25 4.46 22.06
CA LEU A 1 -6.94 3.90 22.42
C LEU A 1 -5.81 4.83 22.00
N ILE A 2 -5.64 5.13 20.70
CA ILE A 2 -4.54 5.95 20.15
C ILE A 2 -4.45 7.32 20.84
N ARG A 3 -5.58 8.04 20.94
CA ARG A 3 -5.64 9.36 21.59
C ARG A 3 -5.26 9.34 23.06
N MET A 4 -5.45 8.21 23.74
CA MET A 4 -5.15 8.03 25.15
C MET A 4 -3.75 7.43 25.40
N GLY A 5 -3.00 7.12 24.35
CA GLY A 5 -1.68 6.50 24.46
C GLY A 5 -1.72 5.06 25.00
N MET A 6 -2.83 4.35 24.83
CA MET A 6 -3.01 2.98 25.33
C MET A 6 -2.42 1.98 24.35
N GLU A 7 -1.10 1.93 24.26
CA GLU A 7 -0.37 1.09 23.32
C GLU A 7 -0.56 -0.41 23.58
N SER A 8 -0.52 -0.83 24.84
CA SER A 8 -0.72 -2.24 25.23
C SER A 8 -2.07 -2.79 24.79
N GLU A 9 -3.12 -2.00 24.93
CA GLU A 9 -4.47 -2.35 24.51
C GLU A 9 -4.57 -2.43 22.97
N LEU A 10 -3.91 -1.49 22.28
CA LEU A 10 -3.85 -1.47 20.82
C LEU A 10 -3.12 -2.71 20.27
N LEU A 11 -2.02 -3.11 20.89
CA LEU A 11 -1.24 -4.27 20.49
C LEU A 11 -1.98 -5.60 20.75
N ARG A 12 -2.80 -5.66 21.80
CA ARG A 12 -3.62 -6.84 22.09
C ARG A 12 -4.66 -7.08 21.01
N ASP A 13 -5.31 -6.02 20.52
CA ASP A 13 -6.42 -6.08 19.58
C ASP A 13 -6.00 -5.57 18.16
N LYS A 14 -4.72 -5.67 17.82
CA LYS A 14 -4.12 -5.12 16.59
C LYS A 14 -4.83 -5.54 15.29
N ASP A 15 -5.41 -6.73 15.25
CA ASP A 15 -6.05 -7.29 14.05
C ASP A 15 -7.31 -6.51 13.62
N ILE A 16 -7.90 -5.73 14.55
CA ILE A 16 -9.08 -4.91 14.25
C ILE A 16 -8.78 -3.80 13.24
N ILE A 17 -7.52 -3.37 13.15
CA ILE A 17 -7.09 -2.30 12.24
C ILE A 17 -7.24 -2.72 10.78
N TRP A 18 -7.00 -4.01 10.49
CA TRP A 18 -7.11 -4.60 9.15
C TRP A 18 -8.55 -4.82 8.66
N GLN A 19 -9.54 -4.62 9.52
CA GLN A 19 -10.95 -4.64 9.14
C GLN A 19 -11.38 -3.33 8.45
N CYS A 20 -10.54 -2.30 8.48
CA CYS A 20 -10.79 -1.05 7.80
C CYS A 20 -10.60 -1.21 6.28
N VAL A 21 -11.66 -1.04 5.52
CA VAL A 21 -11.66 -1.12 4.05
C VAL A 21 -11.38 0.22 3.36
N SER A 22 -10.91 1.22 4.11
CA SER A 22 -10.55 2.57 3.61
C SER A 22 -11.65 3.24 2.77
N CYS A 23 -12.92 3.03 3.11
CA CYS A 23 -14.05 3.59 2.35
C CYS A 23 -14.30 5.09 2.62
N ASN A 24 -13.54 5.74 3.47
CA ASN A 24 -13.62 7.16 3.85
C ASN A 24 -14.96 7.63 4.45
N LYS A 25 -15.94 6.76 4.67
CA LYS A 25 -17.23 7.13 5.24
C LYS A 25 -17.12 7.85 6.59
N CYS A 26 -16.24 7.37 7.46
CA CYS A 26 -16.00 7.97 8.77
C CYS A 26 -15.41 9.38 8.68
N THR A 27 -14.59 9.64 7.66
CA THR A 27 -14.01 10.97 7.39
C THR A 27 -15.08 11.94 6.90
N TYR A 28 -15.88 11.53 5.92
CA TYR A 28 -16.96 12.38 5.39
C TYR A 28 -18.07 12.67 6.41
N ALA A 29 -18.37 11.72 7.29
CA ALA A 29 -19.40 11.86 8.32
C ALA A 29 -18.91 12.55 9.59
N CYS A 30 -17.63 12.92 9.68
CA CYS A 30 -17.05 13.46 10.90
C CYS A 30 -17.44 14.92 11.12
N PRO A 31 -18.21 15.27 12.16
CA PRO A 31 -18.61 16.65 12.42
C PRO A 31 -17.46 17.51 12.99
N ARG A 32 -16.33 16.90 13.31
CA ARG A 32 -15.15 17.54 13.90
C ARG A 32 -14.01 17.74 12.91
N ASP A 33 -14.25 17.42 11.64
CA ASP A 33 -13.24 17.53 10.57
C ASP A 33 -11.92 16.78 10.86
N VAL A 34 -12.02 15.65 11.57
CA VAL A 34 -10.92 14.72 11.80
C VAL A 34 -10.83 13.71 10.67
N PHE A 35 -9.67 13.09 10.51
CA PHE A 35 -9.37 12.11 9.49
C PHE A 35 -9.24 10.68 10.07
N PRO A 36 -10.34 10.03 10.49
CA PRO A 36 -10.25 8.74 11.19
C PRO A 36 -9.64 7.64 10.33
N GLU A 37 -9.90 7.64 9.02
CA GLU A 37 -9.31 6.68 8.08
C GLU A 37 -7.78 6.86 8.01
N GLY A 38 -7.28 8.08 7.93
CA GLY A 38 -5.85 8.37 7.95
C GLY A 38 -5.17 7.90 9.24
N VAL A 39 -5.84 8.04 10.38
CA VAL A 39 -5.34 7.51 11.66
C VAL A 39 -5.24 5.99 11.63
N MET A 40 -6.24 5.29 11.08
CA MET A 40 -6.21 3.83 10.92
C MET A 40 -5.05 3.37 10.03
N LYS A 41 -4.85 4.01 8.88
CA LYS A 41 -3.72 3.74 7.98
C LYS A 41 -2.37 4.00 8.65
N ALA A 42 -2.21 5.16 9.29
CA ALA A 42 -0.98 5.49 10.00
C ALA A 42 -0.64 4.46 11.08
N THR A 43 -1.66 3.99 11.80
CA THR A 43 -1.49 2.95 12.83
C THR A 43 -1.10 1.60 12.22
N ALA A 44 -1.72 1.20 11.10
CA ALA A 44 -1.35 -0.01 10.37
C ALA A 44 0.13 0.01 9.94
N HIS A 45 0.56 1.10 9.30
CA HIS A 45 1.96 1.28 8.92
C HIS A 45 2.93 1.34 10.11
N TRP A 46 2.49 1.90 11.23
CA TRP A 46 3.29 1.90 12.46
C TRP A 46 3.50 0.48 12.99
N LEU A 47 2.44 -0.34 13.05
CA LEU A 47 2.52 -1.75 13.46
C LEU A 47 3.45 -2.56 12.57
N GLU A 48 3.37 -2.38 11.26
CA GLU A 48 4.24 -3.05 10.30
C GLU A 48 5.71 -2.63 10.46
N ARG A 49 5.97 -1.33 10.63
CA ARG A 49 7.34 -0.80 10.81
C ARG A 49 7.99 -1.25 12.12
N LYS A 50 7.22 -1.34 13.19
CA LYS A 50 7.70 -1.84 14.48
C LYS A 50 7.82 -3.38 14.53
N GLY A 51 7.43 -4.08 13.48
CA GLY A 51 7.49 -5.53 13.39
C GLY A 51 6.44 -6.26 14.24
N HIS A 52 5.41 -5.56 14.69
CA HIS A 52 4.31 -6.16 15.45
C HIS A 52 3.38 -7.00 14.57
N THR A 53 3.37 -6.71 13.25
CA THR A 53 2.64 -7.46 12.24
C THR A 53 3.47 -7.58 10.97
N GLU A 54 3.24 -8.62 10.19
CA GLU A 54 3.78 -8.72 8.83
C GLU A 54 3.08 -7.70 7.92
N LYS A 55 3.77 -7.32 6.83
CA LYS A 55 3.17 -6.43 5.84
C LYS A 55 1.89 -7.04 5.27
N SER A 56 0.83 -6.26 5.28
CA SER A 56 -0.46 -6.71 4.74
C SER A 56 -0.44 -6.80 3.21
N PRO A 57 -1.30 -7.61 2.60
CA PRO A 57 -1.47 -7.62 1.15
C PRO A 57 -1.79 -6.25 0.56
N SER A 58 -2.53 -5.39 1.28
CA SER A 58 -2.83 -4.03 0.84
C SER A 58 -1.58 -3.16 0.80
N THR A 59 -0.70 -3.25 1.78
CA THR A 59 0.59 -2.54 1.80
C THR A 59 1.47 -2.97 0.63
N HIS A 60 1.54 -4.27 0.35
CA HIS A 60 2.27 -4.78 -0.83
C HIS A 60 1.67 -4.28 -2.15
N PHE A 61 0.34 -4.19 -2.22
CA PHE A 61 -0.32 -3.66 -3.41
C PHE A 61 -0.01 -2.18 -3.61
N ASP A 62 -0.12 -1.36 -2.55
CA ASP A 62 0.17 0.08 -2.59
C ASP A 62 1.63 0.35 -2.99
N GLU A 63 2.59 -0.43 -2.48
CA GLU A 63 4.00 -0.35 -2.88
C GLU A 63 4.19 -0.64 -4.37
N VAL A 64 3.64 -1.74 -4.87
CA VAL A 64 3.76 -2.13 -6.29
C VAL A 64 3.11 -1.10 -7.20
N PHE A 65 1.95 -0.60 -6.80
CA PHE A 65 1.18 0.40 -7.52
C PHE A 65 1.96 1.72 -7.64
N THR A 66 2.47 2.21 -6.51
CA THR A 66 3.26 3.45 -6.45
C THR A 66 4.55 3.33 -7.26
N GLU A 67 5.30 2.22 -7.11
CA GLU A 67 6.50 1.96 -7.90
C GLU A 67 6.23 1.99 -9.43
N GLN A 68 5.10 1.45 -9.85
CA GLN A 68 4.76 1.44 -11.25
C GLN A 68 4.43 2.83 -11.76
N ILE A 69 3.63 3.62 -11.03
CA ILE A 69 3.31 5.00 -11.39
C ILE A 69 4.59 5.84 -11.48
N VAL A 70 5.43 5.79 -10.45
CA VAL A 70 6.69 6.55 -10.44
C VAL A 70 7.57 6.19 -11.63
N LYS A 71 7.63 4.91 -12.00
CA LYS A 71 8.51 4.43 -13.08
C LYS A 71 7.98 4.72 -14.48
N THR A 72 6.68 4.63 -14.72
CA THR A 72 6.10 4.64 -16.06
C THR A 72 5.06 5.73 -16.31
N GLY A 73 4.58 6.40 -15.26
CA GLY A 73 3.49 7.39 -15.34
C GLY A 73 2.11 6.79 -15.61
N THR A 74 2.04 5.49 -15.82
CA THR A 74 0.81 4.77 -16.15
C THR A 74 0.74 3.47 -15.38
N ILE A 75 -0.48 3.01 -15.13
CA ILE A 75 -0.72 1.72 -14.51
C ILE A 75 -1.04 0.70 -15.60
N GLU A 76 -0.32 -0.40 -15.58
CA GLU A 76 -0.64 -1.58 -16.36
C GLU A 76 -1.07 -2.68 -15.40
N GLU A 77 -2.34 -3.02 -15.44
CA GLU A 77 -2.98 -3.94 -14.50
C GLU A 77 -2.30 -5.32 -14.46
N SER A 78 -1.96 -5.87 -15.62
CA SER A 78 -1.33 -7.19 -15.72
C SER A 78 0.05 -7.23 -15.07
N ARG A 79 0.84 -6.17 -15.21
CA ARG A 79 2.17 -6.02 -14.63
C ARG A 79 2.08 -5.79 -13.13
N THR A 80 1.16 -4.93 -12.69
CA THR A 80 0.87 -4.68 -11.28
C THR A 80 0.48 -5.97 -10.57
N MET A 81 -0.48 -6.71 -11.13
CA MET A 81 -0.94 -7.97 -10.56
C MET A 81 0.16 -9.03 -10.50
N ARG A 82 0.96 -9.18 -11.56
CA ARG A 82 2.08 -10.13 -11.56
C ARG A 82 3.09 -9.83 -10.47
N ARG A 83 3.46 -8.55 -10.28
CA ARG A 83 4.39 -8.13 -9.22
C ARG A 83 3.79 -8.31 -7.84
N PHE A 84 2.52 -7.96 -7.67
CA PHE A 84 1.80 -8.15 -6.42
C PHE A 84 1.78 -9.63 -5.99
N PHE A 85 1.36 -10.52 -6.88
CA PHE A 85 1.34 -11.95 -6.59
C PHE A 85 2.75 -12.53 -6.35
N SER A 86 3.76 -12.03 -7.06
CA SER A 86 5.15 -12.42 -6.81
C SER A 86 5.64 -12.01 -5.42
N ARG A 87 5.24 -10.84 -4.92
CA ARG A 87 5.63 -10.36 -3.57
C ARG A 87 4.87 -11.02 -2.44
N THR A 88 3.59 -11.29 -2.64
CA THR A 88 2.75 -11.93 -1.63
C THR A 88 2.90 -13.45 -1.57
N GLY A 89 3.67 -14.05 -2.49
CA GLY A 89 3.83 -15.50 -2.58
C GLY A 89 2.53 -16.23 -2.96
N GLN A 90 1.47 -15.51 -3.28
CA GLN A 90 0.21 -16.11 -3.72
C GLN A 90 0.36 -16.64 -5.14
N ALA A 91 -0.05 -17.87 -5.37
CA ALA A 91 -0.02 -18.43 -6.71
C ALA A 91 -0.98 -17.67 -7.63
N LEU A 92 -0.47 -17.14 -8.74
CA LEU A 92 -1.28 -16.56 -9.82
C LEU A 92 -2.34 -17.52 -10.37
N ALA A 93 -2.13 -18.81 -10.14
CA ALA A 93 -2.93 -19.90 -10.66
C ALA A 93 -3.79 -20.54 -9.56
N GLN A 94 -4.64 -19.76 -8.91
CA GLN A 94 -5.72 -20.34 -8.10
C GLN A 94 -6.69 -21.12 -9.02
N PRO A 95 -7.10 -22.34 -8.67
CA PRO A 95 -7.96 -23.17 -9.52
C PRO A 95 -9.23 -22.46 -10.00
N TRP A 96 -9.86 -21.67 -9.11
CA TRP A 96 -11.06 -20.90 -9.44
C TRP A 96 -10.78 -19.78 -10.45
N MET A 97 -9.60 -19.15 -10.36
CA MET A 97 -9.19 -18.06 -11.24
C MET A 97 -8.88 -18.59 -12.65
N ILE A 98 -8.22 -19.74 -12.74
CA ILE A 98 -7.96 -20.43 -14.02
C ILE A 98 -9.30 -20.77 -14.69
N GLU A 99 -10.26 -21.29 -13.94
CA GLU A 99 -11.56 -21.64 -14.47
C GLU A 99 -12.36 -20.41 -14.92
N MET A 100 -12.29 -19.32 -14.15
CA MET A 100 -12.88 -18.03 -14.52
C MET A 100 -12.29 -17.49 -15.82
N VAL A 101 -10.96 -17.49 -15.94
CA VAL A 101 -10.25 -17.03 -17.14
C VAL A 101 -10.58 -17.92 -18.34
N LYS A 102 -10.58 -19.25 -18.19
CA LYS A 102 -11.02 -20.18 -19.24
C LYS A 102 -12.44 -19.91 -19.70
N ARG A 103 -13.35 -19.63 -18.77
CA ARG A 103 -14.76 -19.33 -19.09
C ARG A 103 -14.90 -18.01 -19.83
N MET A 104 -14.13 -16.99 -19.42
CA MET A 104 -14.08 -15.68 -20.06
C MET A 104 -13.50 -15.75 -21.48
N LEU A 105 -12.48 -16.59 -21.68
CA LEU A 105 -11.80 -16.74 -22.98
C LEU A 105 -12.56 -17.63 -23.99
N ARG A 106 -13.49 -18.50 -23.54
CA ARG A 106 -14.23 -19.43 -24.40
C ARG A 106 -15.06 -18.78 -25.51
N GLY A 107 -15.40 -17.51 -25.37
CA GLY A 107 -16.22 -16.76 -26.35
C GLY A 107 -15.44 -15.75 -27.18
N LEU A 108 -14.13 -15.60 -26.98
CA LEU A 108 -13.33 -14.58 -27.64
C LEU A 108 -12.67 -15.11 -28.92
N PRO A 109 -12.77 -14.41 -30.06
CA PRO A 109 -12.07 -14.78 -31.29
C PRO A 109 -10.55 -14.72 -31.10
N ILE A 110 -9.84 -15.68 -31.65
CA ILE A 110 -8.37 -15.85 -31.53
C ILE A 110 -7.61 -14.56 -31.86
N GLY A 111 -8.06 -13.80 -32.87
CA GLY A 111 -7.46 -12.52 -33.22
C GLY A 111 -7.60 -11.42 -32.16
N MET A 112 -8.62 -11.49 -31.30
CA MET A 112 -8.79 -10.58 -30.18
C MET A 112 -7.89 -10.96 -29.01
N LEU A 113 -7.68 -12.26 -28.78
CA LEU A 113 -6.76 -12.79 -27.77
C LEU A 113 -5.31 -12.41 -28.06
N THR A 114 -4.88 -12.50 -29.32
CA THR A 114 -3.52 -12.07 -29.73
C THR A 114 -3.32 -10.57 -29.57
N ARG A 115 -4.33 -9.75 -29.90
CA ARG A 115 -4.29 -8.30 -29.69
C ARG A 115 -4.24 -7.92 -28.21
N MET A 116 -5.05 -8.56 -27.37
CA MET A 116 -4.99 -8.35 -25.92
C MET A 116 -3.65 -8.78 -25.33
N GLY A 117 -3.12 -9.93 -25.72
CA GLY A 117 -1.81 -10.41 -25.30
C GLY A 117 -0.67 -9.48 -25.73
N LEU A 118 -0.71 -8.93 -26.95
CA LEU A 118 0.28 -7.95 -27.41
C LEU A 118 0.15 -6.60 -26.69
N ALA A 119 -1.07 -6.15 -26.44
CA ALA A 119 -1.31 -4.90 -25.71
C ALA A 119 -0.80 -4.94 -24.26
N THR A 120 -0.81 -6.13 -23.62
CA THR A 120 -0.25 -6.30 -22.27
C THR A 120 1.28 -6.36 -22.23
N LEU A 121 1.93 -6.62 -23.37
CA LEU A 121 3.39 -6.64 -23.48
C LEU A 121 3.99 -5.25 -23.70
N VAL A 122 3.24 -4.34 -24.32
CA VAL A 122 3.67 -2.97 -24.60
C VAL A 122 2.86 -2.00 -23.74
N ALA A 123 3.35 -1.76 -22.53
CA ALA A 123 2.73 -0.73 -21.70
C ALA A 123 2.90 0.64 -22.34
N PRO A 124 1.83 1.41 -22.52
CA PRO A 124 1.93 2.78 -22.98
C PRO A 124 2.78 3.58 -21.99
N ARG A 125 3.81 4.26 -22.48
CA ARG A 125 4.59 5.19 -21.68
C ARG A 125 4.05 6.60 -21.90
N THR A 126 3.93 7.34 -20.83
CA THR A 126 3.60 8.76 -20.89
C THR A 126 4.82 9.50 -21.44
N ASN A 127 4.62 10.34 -22.46
CA ASN A 127 5.68 11.19 -22.96
C ASN A 127 6.10 12.18 -21.88
N ASP A 128 7.40 12.48 -21.79
CA ASP A 128 7.99 13.41 -20.80
C ASP A 128 7.78 13.07 -19.30
N TRP A 129 7.55 11.80 -19.00
CA TRP A 129 7.39 11.37 -17.62
C TRP A 129 8.69 11.44 -16.79
N SER A 130 9.85 11.51 -17.42
CA SER A 130 11.15 11.45 -16.73
C SER A 130 11.38 12.59 -15.75
N SER A 131 11.01 13.82 -16.10
CA SER A 131 11.12 14.98 -15.21
C SER A 131 10.13 14.91 -14.04
N ALA A 132 8.89 14.51 -14.31
CA ALA A 132 7.89 14.34 -13.28
C ALA A 132 8.22 13.18 -12.33
N SER A 133 8.74 12.07 -12.85
CA SER A 133 9.15 10.93 -12.02
C SER A 133 10.31 11.28 -11.09
N ALA A 134 11.28 12.08 -11.55
CA ALA A 134 12.38 12.55 -10.73
C ALA A 134 11.91 13.46 -9.59
N ALA A 135 11.00 14.40 -9.87
CA ALA A 135 10.42 15.27 -8.84
C ALA A 135 9.58 14.50 -7.81
N ILE A 136 8.82 13.51 -8.26
CA ILE A 136 8.05 12.64 -7.36
C ILE A 136 8.99 11.80 -6.49
N GLN A 137 10.06 11.27 -7.06
CA GLN A 137 11.03 10.47 -6.32
C GLN A 137 11.73 11.33 -5.25
N GLU A 138 12.18 12.52 -5.61
CA GLU A 138 12.78 13.48 -4.68
C GLU A 138 11.82 13.81 -3.52
N TYR A 139 10.55 14.06 -3.82
CA TYR A 139 9.52 14.30 -2.80
C TYR A 139 9.31 13.08 -1.88
N ILE A 140 9.27 11.87 -2.44
CA ILE A 140 9.15 10.64 -1.65
C ILE A 140 10.35 10.49 -0.73
N ASP A 141 11.57 10.69 -1.23
CA ASP A 141 12.79 10.55 -0.47
C ASP A 141 12.85 11.58 0.67
N GLU A 142 12.45 12.84 0.41
CA GLU A 142 12.33 13.88 1.42
C GLU A 142 11.32 13.53 2.52
N GLN A 143 10.17 12.96 2.14
CA GLN A 143 9.17 12.52 3.13
C GLN A 143 9.67 11.33 3.97
N HIS A 144 10.39 10.40 3.37
CA HIS A 144 11.02 9.28 4.08
C HIS A 144 12.07 9.78 5.07
N GLU A 145 12.86 10.76 4.69
CA GLU A 145 13.87 11.36 5.57
C GLU A 145 13.24 12.10 6.76
N LYS A 146 12.25 12.96 6.50
CA LYS A 146 11.47 13.63 7.57
C LYS A 146 10.82 12.65 8.53
N GLN A 147 10.30 11.56 8.00
CA GLN A 147 9.65 10.52 8.79
C GLN A 147 10.66 9.74 9.63
N SER A 148 11.84 9.46 9.08
CA SER A 148 12.96 8.83 9.80
C SER A 148 13.44 9.71 10.96
N GLN A 149 13.61 11.02 10.72
CA GLN A 149 13.98 11.98 11.74
C GLN A 149 12.92 12.11 12.85
N ALA A 150 11.64 12.11 12.49
CA ALA A 150 10.55 12.16 13.46
C ALA A 150 10.49 10.89 14.34
N LEU A 151 10.80 9.73 13.78
CA LEU A 151 10.88 8.47 14.53
C LEU A 151 12.07 8.48 15.51
N SER A 152 13.24 8.95 15.09
CA SER A 152 14.42 9.04 15.96
C SER A 152 14.20 10.02 17.11
N LEU A 153 13.52 11.14 16.88
CA LEU A 153 13.13 12.09 17.92
C LEU A 153 12.13 11.48 18.93
N ALA A 154 11.17 10.70 18.45
CA ALA A 154 10.22 10.00 19.33
C ALA A 154 10.92 8.97 20.23
N GLU A 155 11.88 8.24 19.69
CA GLU A 155 12.71 7.30 20.46
C GLU A 155 13.58 8.01 21.51
N LEU A 156 14.16 9.17 21.19
CA LEU A 156 14.93 9.97 22.14
C LEU A 156 14.06 10.54 23.27
N VAL A 157 12.83 10.94 22.97
CA VAL A 157 11.88 11.41 23.99
C VAL A 157 11.45 10.27 24.90
N GLU A 158 11.31 9.06 24.38
CA GLU A 158 10.91 7.87 25.15
C GLU A 158 12.04 7.42 26.12
N THR A 159 13.28 7.39 25.61
CA THR A 159 14.47 7.12 26.47
C THR A 159 14.64 8.17 27.55
N ALA A 160 14.49 9.46 27.23
CA ALA A 160 14.57 10.53 28.22
C ALA A 160 13.48 10.45 29.30
N LYS A 161 12.28 9.96 28.97
CA LYS A 161 11.22 9.72 29.96
C LYS A 161 11.54 8.53 30.88
N GLN A 162 12.17 7.50 30.38
CA GLN A 162 12.58 6.35 31.18
C GLN A 162 13.71 6.73 32.17
N ASP A 163 14.67 7.56 31.75
CA ASP A 163 15.74 8.05 32.60
C ASP A 163 15.27 9.00 33.71
N VAL A 164 14.15 9.70 33.51
CA VAL A 164 13.54 10.58 34.53
C VAL A 164 12.67 9.79 35.53
N ALA A 165 12.23 8.59 35.15
CA ALA A 165 11.37 7.74 35.98
C ALA A 165 12.16 6.71 36.83
N ALA A 166 13.49 6.62 36.64
CA ALA A 166 14.42 5.76 37.38
C ALA A 166 15.14 6.56 38.48
#